data_4d9fbefc15c912b306821efd398bb794
#
_entry.id   4d9fbefc15c912b306821efd398bb794
#
_cell.length_a   1.000
_cell.length_b   1.000
_cell.length_c   1.000
_cell.angle_alpha   90.00
_cell.angle_beta   90.00
_cell.angle_gamma   90.00
#
_symmetry.space_group_name_H-M   'P 1'
#
loop_
_entity.id
_entity.type
_entity.pdbx_description
1 polymer ?
#
loop_
_entity_poly.entity_id
_entity_poly.type
_entity_poly.pdbx_seq_one_letter_code
_entity_poly.pdbx_strand_id
1 'polypeptide(L)'
;MSIYYRATIVTGFLVTADEMAEYVNEEMYEHFYDLDFIHFADHSNEEGDIIIGIKTNSVSEGDIVEIKNQISIEGARQVVEALQTILPGLPFDPDRVIKDYLMCEVR
;
A
#
# COMPACT_ATOMS: atom_id res chain seq x y z
N MET A 1 7.80 6.21 27.10
CA MET A 1 7.38 6.33 25.70
C MET A 1 6.41 5.21 25.39
N SER A 2 5.24 5.57 24.89
CA SER A 2 4.21 4.59 24.55
C SER A 2 4.40 4.14 23.11
N ILE A 3 4.41 2.81 22.90
CA ILE A 3 4.41 2.24 21.56
C ILE A 3 2.96 1.85 21.25
N TYR A 4 2.46 2.38 20.15
CA TYR A 4 1.10 2.09 19.70
C TYR A 4 1.13 1.17 18.48
N TYR A 5 0.28 0.16 18.52
CA TYR A 5 0.09 -0.74 17.40
C TYR A 5 -1.24 -0.45 16.72
N ARG A 6 -1.22 -0.47 15.41
CA ARG A 6 -2.41 -0.29 14.58
C ARG A 6 -2.46 -1.40 13.54
N ALA A 7 -3.56 -2.12 13.48
CA ALA A 7 -3.82 -3.07 12.40
C ALA A 7 -4.58 -2.34 11.30
N THR A 8 -4.13 -2.48 10.08
CA THR A 8 -4.70 -1.78 8.93
C THR A 8 -4.90 -2.75 7.79
N ILE A 9 -6.07 -2.71 7.16
CA ILE A 9 -6.32 -3.43 5.90
C ILE A 9 -6.14 -2.45 4.76
N VAL A 10 -5.24 -2.80 3.85
CA VAL A 10 -5.00 -2.03 2.62
C VAL A 10 -5.44 -2.88 1.44
N THR A 11 -6.30 -2.34 0.62
CA THR A 11 -6.81 -3.01 -0.58
C THR A 11 -6.07 -2.47 -1.80
N GLY A 12 -5.30 -3.32 -2.47
CA GLY A 12 -4.48 -2.89 -3.59
C GLY A 12 -3.52 -3.97 -4.07
N PHE A 13 -2.31 -3.55 -4.45
CA PHE A 13 -1.28 -4.42 -5.01
C PHE A 13 -0.06 -4.49 -4.11
N LEU A 14 0.39 -5.71 -3.82
CA LEU A 14 1.69 -5.90 -3.17
C LEU A 14 2.79 -5.76 -4.23
N VAL A 15 3.77 -4.92 -3.94
CA VAL A 15 4.94 -4.70 -4.80
C VAL A 15 6.18 -5.05 -3.99
N THR A 16 7.01 -5.96 -4.53
CA THR A 16 8.22 -6.39 -3.84
C THR A 16 9.32 -5.34 -3.93
N ALA A 17 10.29 -5.44 -3.02
CA ALA A 17 11.47 -4.56 -3.04
C ALA A 17 12.22 -4.65 -4.37
N ASP A 18 12.34 -5.84 -4.96
CA ASP A 18 13.00 -6.04 -6.25
C ASP A 18 12.27 -5.34 -7.39
N GLU A 19 10.94 -5.42 -7.40
CA GLU A 19 10.11 -4.73 -8.39
C GLU A 19 10.24 -3.21 -8.26
N MET A 20 10.29 -2.72 -7.02
CA MET A 20 10.51 -1.29 -6.76
C MET A 20 11.86 -0.83 -7.29
N ALA A 21 12.92 -1.59 -7.03
CA ALA A 21 14.26 -1.24 -7.49
C ALA A 21 14.36 -1.20 -9.03
N GLU A 22 13.63 -2.09 -9.71
CA GLU A 22 13.70 -2.23 -11.17
C GLU A 22 12.79 -1.27 -11.93
N TYR A 23 11.58 -1.03 -11.43
CA TYR A 23 10.53 -0.36 -12.22
C TYR A 23 10.08 0.99 -11.66
N VAL A 24 10.60 1.44 -10.51
CA VAL A 24 10.14 2.68 -9.90
C VAL A 24 10.41 3.90 -10.80
N ASN A 25 9.45 4.80 -10.83
CA ASN A 25 9.64 6.11 -11.44
C ASN A 25 10.47 6.97 -10.49
N GLU A 26 11.72 7.27 -10.87
CA GLU A 26 12.66 8.01 -10.03
C GLU A 26 12.16 9.40 -9.64
N GLU A 27 11.40 10.06 -10.52
CA GLU A 27 10.81 11.37 -10.22
C GLU A 27 9.77 11.27 -9.09
N MET A 28 9.08 10.15 -9.00
CA MET A 28 8.10 9.89 -7.94
C MET A 28 8.77 9.49 -6.63
N TYR A 29 9.99 8.97 -6.69
CA TYR A 29 10.69 8.46 -5.52
C TYR A 29 10.90 9.53 -4.44
N GLU A 30 11.17 10.76 -4.83
CA GLU A 30 11.36 11.88 -3.90
C GLU A 30 10.09 12.23 -3.13
N HIS A 31 8.93 11.85 -3.65
CA HIS A 31 7.63 12.16 -3.07
C HIS A 31 6.90 10.94 -2.51
N PHE A 32 7.61 9.83 -2.32
CA PHE A 32 7.01 8.57 -1.91
C PHE A 32 6.17 8.67 -0.65
N TYR A 33 6.66 9.41 0.34
CA TYR A 33 5.96 9.56 1.62
C TYR A 33 4.73 10.46 1.55
N ASP A 34 4.64 11.27 0.51
CA ASP A 34 3.55 12.19 0.30
C ASP A 34 2.40 11.58 -0.53
N LEU A 35 2.61 10.37 -1.03
CA LEU A 35 1.61 9.69 -1.85
C LEU A 35 0.66 8.86 -0.98
N ASP A 36 -0.62 9.21 -1.04
CA ASP A 36 -1.66 8.58 -0.22
C ASP A 36 -1.86 7.09 -0.50
N PHE A 37 -1.39 6.60 -1.65
CA PHE A 37 -1.59 5.23 -2.10
C PHE A 37 -0.45 4.28 -1.74
N ILE A 38 0.63 4.76 -1.12
CA ILE A 38 1.78 3.92 -0.78
C ILE A 38 1.77 3.63 0.71
N HIS A 39 1.84 2.35 1.06
CA HIS A 39 1.82 1.89 2.44
C HIS A 39 3.01 0.98 2.72
N PHE A 40 3.75 1.33 3.76
CA PHE A 40 4.91 0.57 4.22
C PHE A 40 4.58 -0.12 5.54
N ALA A 41 4.98 -1.38 5.68
CA ALA A 41 4.84 -2.10 6.94
C ALA A 41 5.79 -1.56 8.02
N ASP A 42 6.94 -1.05 7.61
CA ASP A 42 7.95 -0.48 8.50
C ASP A 42 8.42 0.86 7.95
N HIS A 43 8.20 1.93 8.69
CA HIS A 43 8.62 3.29 8.30
C HIS A 43 10.13 3.46 8.18
N SER A 44 10.92 2.62 8.85
CA SER A 44 12.38 2.69 8.80
C SER A 44 12.97 1.94 7.60
N ASN A 45 12.18 1.15 6.87
CA ASN A 45 12.65 0.30 5.79
C ASN A 45 12.09 0.75 4.44
N GLU A 46 12.74 1.73 3.84
CA GLU A 46 12.40 2.25 2.52
C GLU A 46 12.63 1.22 1.39
N GLU A 47 13.44 0.21 1.66
CA GLU A 47 13.80 -0.82 0.69
C GLU A 47 12.92 -2.07 0.77
N GLY A 48 11.94 -2.08 1.68
CA GLY A 48 11.04 -3.21 1.86
C GLY A 48 9.94 -3.29 0.81
N ASP A 49 9.14 -4.35 0.93
CA ASP A 49 7.93 -4.50 0.14
C ASP A 49 6.93 -3.40 0.51
N ILE A 50 6.16 -2.95 -0.45
CA ILE A 50 5.12 -1.95 -0.23
C ILE A 50 3.77 -2.45 -0.75
N ILE A 51 2.71 -1.79 -0.32
CA ILE A 51 1.38 -1.98 -0.88
C ILE A 51 0.93 -0.66 -1.52
N ILE A 52 0.57 -0.72 -2.79
CA ILE A 52 -0.06 0.39 -3.48
C ILE A 52 -1.56 0.16 -3.43
N GLY A 53 -2.27 0.96 -2.64
CA GLY A 53 -3.68 0.74 -2.42
C GLY A 53 -4.32 1.78 -1.53
N ILE A 54 -5.51 1.45 -1.07
CA ILE A 54 -6.35 2.31 -0.23
C ILE A 54 -6.56 1.64 1.12
N LYS A 55 -6.38 2.38 2.20
CA LYS A 55 -6.75 1.91 3.54
C LYS A 55 -8.26 1.81 3.64
N THR A 56 -8.76 0.60 3.81
CA THR A 56 -10.19 0.35 3.94
C THR A 56 -10.63 0.18 5.40
N ASN A 57 -9.72 -0.30 6.24
CA ASN A 57 -10.00 -0.52 7.65
C ASN A 57 -8.76 -0.22 8.48
N SER A 58 -8.97 0.29 9.68
CA SER A 58 -7.88 0.54 10.63
C SER A 58 -8.42 0.42 12.04
N VAL A 59 -7.69 -0.28 12.90
CA VAL A 59 -8.05 -0.42 14.30
C VAL A 59 -6.82 -0.23 15.17
N SER A 60 -6.94 0.65 16.16
CA SER A 60 -5.92 0.87 17.16
C SER A 60 -6.06 -0.13 18.31
N GLU A 61 -4.96 -0.34 19.03
CA GLU A 61 -4.92 -1.21 20.19
C GLU A 61 -6.04 -0.85 21.18
N GLY A 62 -6.82 -1.83 21.58
CA GLY A 62 -7.95 -1.66 22.51
C GLY A 62 -9.29 -1.30 21.85
N ASP A 63 -9.30 -1.02 20.56
CA ASP A 63 -10.53 -0.67 19.84
C ASP A 63 -11.08 -1.86 19.06
N ILE A 64 -12.37 -1.77 18.73
CA ILE A 64 -13.06 -2.77 17.90
C ILE A 64 -13.68 -2.04 16.72
N VAL A 65 -13.41 -2.54 15.52
CA VAL A 65 -13.92 -1.93 14.29
C VAL A 65 -14.54 -3.01 13.40
N GLU A 66 -15.69 -2.71 12.85
CA GLU A 66 -16.31 -3.58 11.85
C GLU A 66 -15.55 -3.49 10.53
N ILE A 67 -15.23 -4.64 9.95
CA ILE A 67 -14.49 -4.70 8.68
C ILE A 67 -15.41 -4.32 7.52
N LYS A 68 -14.98 -3.35 6.73
CA LYS A 68 -15.63 -2.94 5.48
C LYS A 68 -14.85 -3.53 4.31
N ASN A 69 -15.44 -4.46 3.58
CA ASN A 69 -14.71 -5.33 2.66
C ASN A 69 -14.61 -4.85 1.22
N GLN A 70 -15.06 -3.63 0.89
CA GLN A 70 -15.08 -3.23 -0.52
C GLN A 70 -14.58 -1.82 -0.74
N ILE A 71 -13.67 -1.68 -1.71
CA ILE A 71 -13.39 -0.39 -2.31
C ILE A 71 -14.38 -0.16 -3.46
N SER A 72 -14.66 1.10 -3.76
CA SER A 72 -15.51 1.46 -4.89
C SER A 72 -14.81 1.16 -6.22
N ILE A 73 -15.58 1.12 -7.30
CA ILE A 73 -15.02 0.99 -8.67
C ILE A 73 -14.05 2.15 -8.95
N GLU A 74 -14.40 3.35 -8.53
CA GLU A 74 -13.54 4.52 -8.65
C GLU A 74 -12.25 4.36 -7.84
N GLY A 75 -12.34 3.82 -6.62
CA GLY A 75 -11.18 3.53 -5.80
C GLY A 75 -10.25 2.50 -6.46
N ALA A 76 -10.81 1.45 -7.04
CA ALA A 76 -10.04 0.44 -7.78
C ALA A 76 -9.32 1.06 -8.98
N ARG A 77 -9.99 1.93 -9.72
CA ARG A 77 -9.38 2.66 -10.85
C ARG A 77 -8.21 3.52 -10.39
N GLN A 78 -8.37 4.24 -9.29
CA GLN A 78 -7.31 5.07 -8.71
C GLN A 78 -6.09 4.24 -8.31
N VAL A 79 -6.31 3.07 -7.75
CA VAL A 79 -5.21 2.14 -7.35
C VAL A 79 -4.45 1.66 -8.58
N VAL A 80 -5.15 1.27 -9.65
CA VAL A 80 -4.53 0.86 -10.92
C VAL A 80 -3.72 2.01 -11.52
N GLU A 81 -4.27 3.22 -11.56
CA GLU A 81 -3.54 4.40 -12.05
C GLU A 81 -2.30 4.70 -11.22
N ALA A 82 -2.40 4.57 -9.89
CA ALA A 82 -1.27 4.76 -9.01
C ALA A 82 -0.15 3.76 -9.28
N LEU A 83 -0.50 2.47 -9.48
CA LEU A 83 0.48 1.45 -9.84
C LEU A 83 1.20 1.80 -11.14
N GLN A 84 0.47 2.19 -12.17
CA GLN A 84 1.03 2.56 -13.48
C GLN A 84 1.91 3.81 -13.41
N THR A 85 1.55 4.75 -12.55
CA THR A 85 2.31 5.99 -12.38
C THR A 85 3.61 5.76 -11.61
N ILE A 86 3.56 4.95 -10.57
CA ILE A 86 4.70 4.67 -9.70
C ILE A 86 5.67 3.69 -10.35
N LEU A 87 5.14 2.69 -11.06
CA LEU A 87 5.90 1.62 -11.70
C LEU A 87 5.57 1.52 -13.19
N PRO A 88 5.91 2.55 -13.99
CA PRO A 88 5.47 2.62 -15.39
C PRO A 88 6.01 1.50 -16.28
N GLY A 89 7.12 0.89 -15.88
CA GLY A 89 7.74 -0.20 -16.65
C GLY A 89 7.34 -1.60 -16.21
N LEU A 90 6.48 -1.71 -15.19
CA LEU A 90 6.09 -3.01 -14.65
C LEU A 90 5.35 -3.85 -15.71
N PRO A 91 5.83 -5.09 -16.02
CA PRO A 91 5.19 -5.93 -17.00
C PRO A 91 3.76 -6.32 -16.59
N PHE A 92 2.90 -6.50 -17.58
CA PHE A 92 1.55 -6.97 -17.35
C PHE A 92 1.58 -8.42 -16.82
N ASP A 93 0.93 -8.62 -15.68
CA ASP A 93 0.76 -9.93 -15.06
C ASP A 93 -0.73 -10.13 -14.78
N PRO A 94 -1.40 -11.08 -15.46
CA PRO A 94 -2.84 -11.33 -15.26
C PRO A 94 -3.16 -11.85 -13.85
N ASP A 95 -2.18 -12.40 -13.14
CA ASP A 95 -2.36 -12.85 -11.76
C ASP A 95 -2.21 -11.72 -10.74
N ARG A 96 -1.72 -10.56 -11.17
CA ARG A 96 -1.62 -9.38 -10.31
C ARG A 96 -2.99 -8.69 -10.23
N VAL A 97 -3.74 -9.04 -9.21
CA VAL A 97 -5.08 -8.49 -8.98
C VAL A 97 -5.12 -7.75 -7.66
N ILE A 98 -6.10 -6.87 -7.51
CA ILE A 98 -6.34 -6.16 -6.24
C ILE A 98 -6.74 -7.17 -5.17
N LYS A 99 -6.04 -7.12 -4.03
CA LYS A 99 -6.28 -7.99 -2.87
C LYS A 99 -6.30 -7.16 -1.60
N ASP A 100 -6.85 -7.75 -0.55
CA ASP A 100 -6.81 -7.16 0.79
C ASP A 100 -5.58 -7.67 1.53
N TYR A 101 -4.82 -6.74 2.10
CA TYR A 101 -3.63 -7.06 2.90
C TYR A 101 -3.79 -6.50 4.31
N LEU A 102 -3.47 -7.31 5.30
CA LEU A 102 -3.46 -6.87 6.69
C LEU A 102 -2.04 -6.45 7.05
N MET A 103 -1.90 -5.22 7.53
CA MET A 103 -0.63 -4.66 7.96
C MET A 103 -0.69 -4.32 9.44
N CYS A 104 0.41 -4.58 10.15
CA CYS A 104 0.58 -4.09 11.51
C CYS A 104 1.51 -2.88 11.47
N GLU A 105 0.98 -1.74 11.80
CA GLU A 105 1.76 -0.49 11.88
C GLU A 105 2.15 -0.23 13.34
N VAL A 106 3.41 0.09 13.55
CA VAL A 106 3.94 0.51 14.85
C VAL A 106 4.10 2.02 14.83
N ARG A 107 3.54 2.69 15.80
CA ARG A 107 3.60 4.14 15.90
C ARG A 107 4.22 4.59 17.22
#